data_7db7b40a02a23d45d69bf9e45107430d
#
_entry.id   7db7b40a02a23d45d69bf9e45107430d
#
_cell.length_a   1.000
_cell.length_b   1.000
_cell.length_c   1.000
_cell.angle_alpha   90.00
_cell.angle_beta   90.00
_cell.angle_gamma   90.00
#
_symmetry.space_group_name_H-M   'P 1'
#
loop_
_entity.id
_entity.type
_entity.pdbx_description
1 polymer ?
#
loop_
_entity_poly.entity_id
_entity_poly.type
_entity_poly.pdbx_seq_one_letter_code
_entity_poly.pdbx_strand_id
1 'polypeptide(L)'
;QLDFVSVTPHAMWPDIPGADDPRLKWVIDYHTGAFKRLREGGYEKYVAMTNEYNKEGEFLAFVGYEAHSMEYGDHVALNYDLDAPLVECTSIEDWKRKARGHKVFITPHHMGYQTGYRGYNWNFFTEGDQTPFVEMYSRHGLAESDQGDYSYLHDMGPRQWEGTIQCGLEQGKKFGIMGSTDQHAGYPGSYGDGRIGILAESLSRDKIWDAMKNRHVCCATGDKINIDFRLNDAFPGDVVRGNSRRIYLNVEGGSCIDYIDIVK
;
A
#
# COMPACT_ATOMS: atom_id res chain seq x y z
N GLN A 1 11.22 10.85 12.24
CA GLN A 1 11.21 9.53 12.87
C GLN A 1 9.95 8.79 12.46
N LEU A 2 10.04 7.47 12.17
CA LEU A 2 8.90 6.59 11.94
C LEU A 2 8.57 5.88 13.25
N ASP A 3 7.30 5.56 13.44
CA ASP A 3 6.83 4.77 14.58
C ASP A 3 6.72 3.28 14.21
N PHE A 4 6.55 3.00 12.92
CA PHE A 4 6.50 1.63 12.41
C PHE A 4 6.98 1.56 10.95
N VAL A 5 7.29 0.34 10.50
CA VAL A 5 7.72 0.06 9.12
C VAL A 5 7.29 -1.34 8.69
N SER A 6 7.06 -1.51 7.40
CA SER A 6 7.15 -2.80 6.72
C SER A 6 8.07 -2.65 5.52
N VAL A 7 9.10 -3.46 5.46
CA VAL A 7 9.92 -3.62 4.25
C VAL A 7 9.30 -4.77 3.45
N THR A 8 9.02 -4.53 2.17
CA THR A 8 8.30 -5.49 1.32
C THR A 8 9.17 -5.94 0.15
N PRO A 9 10.12 -6.88 0.38
CA PRO A 9 10.99 -7.34 -0.69
C PRO A 9 10.19 -7.98 -1.83
N HIS A 10 10.65 -7.79 -3.07
CA HIS A 10 10.07 -8.44 -4.26
C HIS A 10 10.15 -9.95 -4.12
N ALA A 11 9.02 -10.65 -4.12
CA ALA A 11 8.95 -12.06 -3.78
C ALA A 11 8.55 -12.97 -4.94
N MET A 12 7.62 -12.53 -5.80
CA MET A 12 7.06 -13.36 -6.84
C MET A 12 6.40 -12.55 -7.97
N TRP A 13 6.27 -13.18 -9.11
CA TRP A 13 5.55 -12.67 -10.28
C TRP A 13 4.92 -13.86 -11.02
N PRO A 14 3.72 -14.32 -10.61
CA PRO A 14 3.11 -15.54 -11.12
C PRO A 14 2.86 -15.53 -12.64
N ASP A 15 2.46 -14.39 -13.19
CA ASP A 15 2.17 -14.16 -14.60
C ASP A 15 3.30 -13.38 -15.30
N ILE A 16 4.57 -13.59 -14.88
CA ILE A 16 5.73 -12.93 -15.45
C ILE A 16 5.75 -13.12 -16.98
N PRO A 17 5.83 -12.04 -17.77
CA PRO A 17 5.84 -12.17 -19.22
C PRO A 17 7.12 -12.84 -19.72
N GLY A 18 7.10 -13.34 -20.96
CA GLY A 18 8.28 -13.85 -21.61
C GLY A 18 9.35 -12.77 -21.78
N ALA A 19 10.61 -13.17 -21.77
CA ALA A 19 11.76 -12.27 -21.95
C ALA A 19 11.83 -11.62 -23.35
N ASP A 20 10.88 -11.93 -24.24
CA ASP A 20 10.84 -11.43 -25.61
C ASP A 20 10.29 -9.99 -25.70
N ASP A 21 9.63 -9.47 -24.65
CA ASP A 21 9.24 -8.06 -24.60
C ASP A 21 10.46 -7.20 -24.20
N PRO A 22 11.06 -6.44 -25.15
CA PRO A 22 12.24 -5.65 -24.88
C PRO A 22 12.04 -4.55 -23.84
N ARG A 23 10.79 -4.11 -23.63
CA ARG A 23 10.45 -3.08 -22.65
C ARG A 23 10.55 -3.60 -21.21
N LEU A 24 10.30 -4.90 -21.05
CA LEU A 24 10.26 -5.55 -19.73
C LEU A 24 11.52 -6.37 -19.42
N LYS A 25 12.38 -6.61 -20.40
CA LYS A 25 13.54 -7.51 -20.22
C LYS A 25 14.36 -7.15 -18.99
N TRP A 26 14.72 -5.90 -18.82
CA TRP A 26 15.55 -5.48 -17.68
C TRP A 26 14.84 -5.67 -16.33
N VAL A 27 13.54 -5.41 -16.26
CA VAL A 27 12.76 -5.57 -15.03
C VAL A 27 12.51 -7.03 -14.72
N ILE A 28 12.33 -7.88 -15.73
CA ILE A 28 12.23 -9.35 -15.59
C ILE A 28 13.54 -9.91 -15.01
N ASP A 29 14.69 -9.55 -15.59
CA ASP A 29 16.00 -10.00 -15.11
C ASP A 29 16.26 -9.55 -13.67
N TYR A 30 15.92 -8.31 -13.34
CA TYR A 30 16.05 -7.75 -11.99
C TYR A 30 15.21 -8.55 -10.97
N HIS A 31 13.91 -8.74 -11.25
CA HIS A 31 13.00 -9.43 -10.36
C HIS A 31 13.32 -10.91 -10.20
N THR A 32 13.64 -11.60 -11.28
CA THR A 32 14.05 -13.01 -11.23
C THR A 32 15.26 -13.21 -10.33
N GLY A 33 16.24 -12.31 -10.40
CA GLY A 33 17.40 -12.33 -9.51
C GLY A 33 17.03 -12.04 -8.04
N ALA A 34 16.08 -11.14 -7.79
CA ALA A 34 15.57 -10.84 -6.45
C ALA A 34 14.84 -12.04 -5.85
N PHE A 35 13.93 -12.65 -6.61
CA PHE A 35 13.16 -13.83 -6.17
C PHE A 35 14.07 -15.00 -5.80
N LYS A 36 15.11 -15.24 -6.61
CA LYS A 36 16.11 -16.28 -6.32
C LYS A 36 16.80 -16.03 -4.98
N ARG A 37 17.35 -14.82 -4.78
CA ARG A 37 18.04 -14.47 -3.52
C ARG A 37 17.11 -14.58 -2.31
N LEU A 38 15.85 -14.21 -2.46
CA LEU A 38 14.89 -14.29 -1.38
C LEU A 38 14.64 -15.75 -0.96
N ARG A 39 14.50 -16.67 -1.93
CA ARG A 39 14.29 -18.11 -1.67
C ARG A 39 15.54 -18.86 -1.18
N GLU A 40 16.72 -18.37 -1.50
CA GLU A 40 18.00 -18.95 -1.07
C GLU A 40 18.44 -18.47 0.33
N GLY A 41 17.51 -18.36 1.27
CA GLY A 41 17.73 -17.96 2.66
C GLY A 41 17.66 -16.47 2.92
N GLY A 42 17.29 -15.66 1.91
CA GLY A 42 17.12 -14.22 2.06
C GLY A 42 15.88 -13.88 2.86
N TYR A 43 14.79 -14.64 2.71
CA TYR A 43 13.55 -14.40 3.43
C TYR A 43 13.69 -14.65 4.94
N GLU A 44 14.33 -15.75 5.33
CA GLU A 44 14.58 -16.07 6.74
C GLU A 44 15.44 -15.00 7.41
N LYS A 45 16.47 -14.50 6.70
CA LYS A 45 17.31 -13.39 7.20
C LYS A 45 16.49 -12.10 7.34
N TYR A 46 15.65 -11.80 6.37
CA TYR A 46 14.77 -10.64 6.40
C TYR A 46 13.79 -10.70 7.58
N VAL A 47 13.13 -11.85 7.80
CA VAL A 47 12.24 -12.07 8.95
C VAL A 47 12.99 -11.89 10.28
N ALA A 48 14.17 -12.49 10.42
CA ALA A 48 14.99 -12.35 11.61
C ALA A 48 15.37 -10.88 11.90
N MET A 49 15.81 -10.14 10.87
CA MET A 49 16.11 -8.72 10.99
C MET A 49 14.87 -7.89 11.38
N THR A 50 13.72 -8.15 10.75
CA THR A 50 12.46 -7.48 11.08
C THR A 50 12.11 -7.65 12.55
N ASN A 51 12.29 -8.87 13.08
CA ASN A 51 12.03 -9.18 14.48
C ASN A 51 13.01 -8.51 15.45
N GLU A 52 14.27 -8.38 15.06
CA GLU A 52 15.29 -7.69 15.87
C GLU A 52 14.93 -6.20 16.08
N TYR A 53 14.38 -5.55 15.07
CA TYR A 53 13.99 -4.14 15.16
C TYR A 53 12.60 -3.92 15.74
N ASN A 54 11.77 -4.97 15.86
CA ASN A 54 10.44 -4.84 16.44
C ASN A 54 10.48 -4.70 17.96
N LYS A 55 10.01 -3.55 18.47
CA LYS A 55 9.95 -3.24 19.89
C LYS A 55 8.61 -2.63 20.24
N GLU A 56 7.78 -3.41 20.89
CA GLU A 56 6.43 -2.99 21.29
C GLU A 56 6.47 -1.69 22.10
N GLY A 57 5.67 -0.70 21.71
CA GLY A 57 5.60 0.61 22.34
C GLY A 57 6.72 1.60 21.95
N GLU A 58 7.76 1.16 21.23
CA GLU A 58 8.87 2.03 20.78
C GLU A 58 8.94 2.14 19.26
N PHE A 59 8.92 1.00 18.55
CA PHE A 59 8.98 0.92 17.10
C PHE A 59 8.47 -0.44 16.63
N LEU A 60 7.49 -0.45 15.73
CA LEU A 60 6.93 -1.70 15.23
C LEU A 60 7.47 -2.02 13.83
N ALA A 61 7.92 -3.26 13.64
CA ALA A 61 8.31 -3.77 12.34
C ALA A 61 7.38 -4.93 11.94
N PHE A 62 6.82 -4.83 10.72
CA PHE A 62 5.92 -5.84 10.17
C PHE A 62 6.61 -6.63 9.07
N VAL A 63 6.44 -7.94 9.09
CA VAL A 63 6.89 -8.80 7.99
C VAL A 63 5.97 -8.60 6.79
N GLY A 64 6.54 -8.29 5.64
CA GLY A 64 5.81 -8.10 4.40
C GLY A 64 6.57 -8.60 3.20
N TYR A 65 5.97 -8.60 2.04
CA TYR A 65 6.60 -8.86 0.75
C TYR A 65 5.70 -8.42 -0.39
N GLU A 66 6.27 -8.26 -1.58
CA GLU A 66 5.57 -7.80 -2.77
C GLU A 66 5.42 -8.92 -3.80
N ALA A 67 4.24 -9.01 -4.39
CA ALA A 67 3.94 -9.85 -5.54
C ALA A 67 3.54 -8.97 -6.72
N HIS A 68 4.14 -9.25 -7.89
CA HIS A 68 3.83 -8.58 -9.14
C HIS A 68 2.78 -9.35 -9.94
N SER A 69 1.99 -8.62 -10.71
CA SER A 69 1.08 -9.24 -11.69
C SER A 69 0.79 -8.28 -12.84
N MET A 70 0.89 -8.79 -14.06
CA MET A 70 0.49 -8.07 -15.26
C MET A 70 -1.02 -7.85 -15.31
N GLU A 71 -1.77 -8.86 -14.93
CA GLU A 71 -3.23 -8.88 -15.03
C GLU A 71 -3.90 -8.15 -13.86
N TYR A 72 -3.46 -8.43 -12.64
CA TYR A 72 -4.13 -7.96 -11.41
C TYR A 72 -3.53 -6.68 -10.83
N GLY A 73 -2.38 -6.25 -11.34
CA GLY A 73 -1.57 -5.21 -10.73
C GLY A 73 -0.75 -5.74 -9.54
N ASP A 74 0.23 -4.96 -9.13
CA ASP A 74 1.11 -5.33 -8.03
C ASP A 74 0.39 -5.25 -6.68
N HIS A 75 0.80 -6.10 -5.75
CA HIS A 75 0.25 -6.12 -4.41
C HIS A 75 1.35 -6.34 -3.37
N VAL A 76 1.19 -5.73 -2.21
CA VAL A 76 2.06 -5.97 -1.05
C VAL A 76 1.30 -6.70 0.04
N ALA A 77 1.95 -7.67 0.68
CA ALA A 77 1.49 -8.26 1.93
C ALA A 77 2.02 -7.48 3.12
N LEU A 78 1.19 -7.33 4.12
CA LEU A 78 1.55 -6.93 5.46
C LEU A 78 1.03 -7.99 6.41
N ASN A 79 1.93 -8.66 7.14
CA ASN A 79 1.56 -9.74 8.05
C ASN A 79 1.56 -9.26 9.50
N TYR A 80 0.57 -9.72 10.26
CA TYR A 80 0.52 -9.50 11.69
C TYR A 80 1.58 -10.33 12.42
N ASP A 81 1.73 -11.61 12.01
CA ASP A 81 2.64 -12.55 12.65
C ASP A 81 4.10 -12.25 12.28
N LEU A 82 4.97 -12.31 13.29
CA LEU A 82 6.40 -12.01 13.15
C LEU A 82 7.21 -13.09 12.42
N ASP A 83 6.65 -14.29 12.31
CA ASP A 83 7.22 -15.46 11.63
C ASP A 83 6.41 -15.87 10.40
N ALA A 84 5.64 -14.94 9.85
CA ALA A 84 4.80 -15.20 8.69
C ALA A 84 5.59 -15.80 7.54
N PRO A 85 5.11 -16.90 6.93
CA PRO A 85 5.81 -17.56 5.83
C PRO A 85 5.67 -16.77 4.52
N LEU A 86 6.62 -16.97 3.61
CA LEU A 86 6.47 -16.57 2.22
C LEU A 86 5.47 -17.52 1.54
N VAL A 87 4.31 -17.00 1.15
CA VAL A 87 3.25 -17.81 0.52
C VAL A 87 3.46 -17.83 -0.99
N GLU A 88 3.83 -19.00 -1.52
CA GLU A 88 3.89 -19.21 -2.97
C GLU A 88 2.48 -19.27 -3.58
N CYS A 89 2.26 -18.53 -4.65
CA CYS A 89 0.97 -18.45 -5.32
C CYS A 89 1.10 -18.42 -6.85
N THR A 90 0.03 -18.80 -7.53
CA THR A 90 -0.06 -18.82 -9.00
C THR A 90 -0.80 -17.59 -9.57
N SER A 91 -1.48 -16.84 -8.71
CA SER A 91 -2.13 -15.56 -9.02
C SER A 91 -2.38 -14.80 -7.73
N ILE A 92 -2.77 -13.53 -7.83
CA ILE A 92 -3.18 -12.72 -6.67
C ILE A 92 -4.44 -13.30 -6.01
N GLU A 93 -5.36 -13.86 -6.78
CA GLU A 93 -6.54 -14.54 -6.25
C GLU A 93 -6.18 -15.81 -5.47
N ASP A 94 -5.25 -16.61 -6.00
CA ASP A 94 -4.72 -17.79 -5.30
C ASP A 94 -4.04 -17.38 -3.99
N TRP A 95 -3.28 -16.28 -4.01
CA TRP A 95 -2.66 -15.73 -2.82
C TRP A 95 -3.70 -15.34 -1.77
N LYS A 96 -4.69 -14.52 -2.14
CA LYS A 96 -5.79 -14.12 -1.23
C LYS A 96 -6.53 -15.35 -0.68
N ARG A 97 -6.72 -16.38 -1.50
CA ARG A 97 -7.37 -17.64 -1.07
C ARG A 97 -6.53 -18.40 -0.04
N LYS A 98 -5.23 -18.55 -0.28
CA LYS A 98 -4.29 -19.22 0.64
C LYS A 98 -4.10 -18.44 1.95
N ALA A 99 -4.19 -17.12 1.88
CA ALA A 99 -4.06 -16.24 3.02
C ALA A 99 -5.33 -16.17 3.92
N ARG A 100 -6.43 -16.81 3.53
CA ARG A 100 -7.63 -16.85 4.37
C ARG A 100 -7.38 -17.56 5.69
N GLY A 101 -7.81 -16.92 6.78
CA GLY A 101 -7.56 -17.40 8.14
C GLY A 101 -6.25 -16.95 8.76
N HIS A 102 -5.38 -16.29 7.99
CA HIS A 102 -4.20 -15.60 8.50
C HIS A 102 -4.46 -14.12 8.69
N LYS A 103 -3.81 -13.50 9.64
CA LYS A 103 -3.83 -12.06 9.84
C LYS A 103 -2.86 -11.40 8.84
N VAL A 104 -3.34 -11.18 7.61
CA VAL A 104 -2.56 -10.55 6.54
C VAL A 104 -3.42 -9.56 5.76
N PHE A 105 -2.87 -8.37 5.46
CA PHE A 105 -3.41 -7.46 4.47
C PHE A 105 -2.68 -7.69 3.14
N ILE A 106 -3.44 -7.75 2.05
CA ILE A 106 -2.93 -7.85 0.68
C ILE A 106 -3.44 -6.61 -0.05
N THR A 107 -2.58 -5.63 -0.19
CA THR A 107 -2.91 -4.27 -0.61
C THR A 107 -2.45 -4.03 -2.03
N PRO A 108 -3.32 -3.50 -2.91
CA PRO A 108 -2.91 -3.02 -4.23
C PRO A 108 -1.82 -1.96 -4.14
N HIS A 109 -0.84 -2.05 -5.02
CA HIS A 109 0.34 -1.23 -5.12
C HIS A 109 0.52 -0.74 -6.56
N HIS A 110 1.13 0.43 -6.80
CA HIS A 110 1.30 1.04 -8.14
C HIS A 110 0.00 1.15 -8.95
N MET A 111 -1.10 1.47 -8.30
CA MET A 111 -2.45 1.34 -8.87
C MET A 111 -2.62 2.05 -10.22
N GLY A 112 -1.96 3.19 -10.41
CA GLY A 112 -2.10 4.01 -11.62
C GLY A 112 -1.30 3.54 -12.83
N TYR A 113 -0.55 2.45 -12.77
CA TYR A 113 0.08 1.86 -13.96
C TYR A 113 -0.98 1.41 -14.97
N GLN A 114 -0.56 1.17 -16.19
CA GLN A 114 -1.44 0.71 -17.26
C GLN A 114 -2.04 -0.65 -16.92
N THR A 115 -3.36 -0.77 -17.01
CA THR A 115 -4.08 -2.05 -16.86
C THR A 115 -3.54 -3.08 -17.87
N GLY A 116 -3.28 -4.30 -17.39
CA GLY A 116 -2.59 -5.33 -18.19
C GLY A 116 -1.07 -5.14 -18.24
N TYR A 117 -0.54 -4.10 -17.59
CA TYR A 117 0.87 -3.77 -17.49
C TYR A 117 1.25 -3.39 -16.05
N ARG A 118 0.90 -4.28 -15.11
CA ARG A 118 1.05 -4.14 -13.66
C ARG A 118 0.15 -3.08 -13.02
N GLY A 119 -0.73 -2.43 -13.78
CA GLY A 119 -1.71 -1.49 -13.25
C GLY A 119 -2.90 -2.20 -12.62
N TYR A 120 -3.51 -1.54 -11.65
CA TYR A 120 -4.62 -2.11 -10.89
C TYR A 120 -5.93 -2.05 -11.68
N ASN A 121 -6.79 -3.06 -11.45
CA ASN A 121 -8.14 -3.11 -12.01
C ASN A 121 -9.16 -3.32 -10.89
N TRP A 122 -10.05 -2.35 -10.69
CA TRP A 122 -11.08 -2.38 -9.64
C TRP A 122 -12.08 -3.53 -9.74
N ASN A 123 -12.15 -4.21 -10.89
CA ASN A 123 -12.95 -5.44 -11.02
C ASN A 123 -12.43 -6.58 -10.11
N PHE A 124 -11.16 -6.55 -9.74
CA PHE A 124 -10.54 -7.53 -8.83
C PHE A 124 -10.58 -7.11 -7.36
N PHE A 125 -11.12 -5.94 -7.07
CA PHE A 125 -11.26 -5.48 -5.70
C PHE A 125 -12.35 -6.25 -4.97
N THR A 126 -11.98 -6.86 -3.87
CA THR A 126 -12.89 -7.50 -2.92
C THR A 126 -12.89 -6.73 -1.61
N GLU A 127 -14.03 -6.13 -1.25
CA GLU A 127 -14.17 -5.55 0.09
C GLU A 127 -13.98 -6.63 1.15
N GLY A 128 -13.31 -6.30 2.23
CA GLY A 128 -13.16 -7.19 3.36
C GLY A 128 -11.85 -7.01 4.13
N ASP A 129 -11.65 -7.90 5.07
CA ASP A 129 -10.56 -7.82 6.05
C ASP A 129 -9.16 -7.91 5.45
N GLN A 130 -9.02 -8.52 4.27
CA GLN A 130 -7.69 -8.68 3.63
C GLN A 130 -7.25 -7.49 2.78
N THR A 131 -8.17 -6.61 2.34
CA THR A 131 -7.83 -5.42 1.54
C THR A 131 -8.57 -4.21 2.12
N PRO A 132 -8.26 -3.78 3.35
CA PRO A 132 -8.96 -2.67 3.97
C PRO A 132 -8.55 -1.30 3.40
N PHE A 133 -7.38 -1.20 2.80
CA PHE A 133 -6.85 0.03 2.22
C PHE A 133 -6.08 -0.27 0.92
N VAL A 134 -5.79 0.78 0.16
CA VAL A 134 -5.06 0.72 -1.10
C VAL A 134 -4.03 1.83 -1.16
N GLU A 135 -2.98 1.66 -1.97
CA GLU A 135 -1.95 2.67 -2.12
C GLU A 135 -2.37 3.75 -3.12
N MET A 136 -2.37 5.00 -2.68
CA MET A 136 -2.58 6.16 -3.53
C MET A 136 -1.27 6.74 -4.06
N TYR A 137 -0.22 6.76 -3.24
CA TYR A 137 1.04 7.42 -3.55
C TYR A 137 2.25 6.64 -3.07
N SER A 138 3.25 6.55 -3.93
CA SER A 138 4.62 6.18 -3.60
C SER A 138 5.59 7.03 -4.41
N ARG A 139 6.90 6.79 -4.31
CA ARG A 139 7.87 7.43 -5.20
C ARG A 139 7.63 7.17 -6.70
N HIS A 140 6.86 6.14 -7.04
CA HIS A 140 6.51 5.83 -8.43
C HIS A 140 5.43 6.74 -9.00
N GLY A 141 4.67 7.42 -8.15
CA GLY A 141 3.67 8.39 -8.59
C GLY A 141 2.40 8.41 -7.74
N LEU A 142 1.47 9.25 -8.16
CA LEU A 142 0.18 9.49 -7.51
C LEU A 142 -0.96 8.88 -8.32
N ALA A 143 -1.75 8.00 -7.70
CA ALA A 143 -2.91 7.35 -8.29
C ALA A 143 -4.26 7.95 -7.84
N GLU A 144 -4.30 9.18 -7.33
CA GLU A 144 -5.54 9.84 -6.92
C GLU A 144 -6.52 9.97 -8.09
N SER A 145 -6.04 10.54 -9.19
CA SER A 145 -6.77 10.69 -10.46
C SER A 145 -5.81 10.54 -11.64
N ASP A 146 -6.31 10.55 -12.86
CA ASP A 146 -5.49 10.58 -14.08
C ASP A 146 -4.94 11.98 -14.43
N GLN A 147 -5.35 13.03 -13.70
CA GLN A 147 -5.05 14.44 -13.95
C GLN A 147 -4.12 15.11 -12.94
N GLY A 148 -3.59 14.39 -11.95
CA GLY A 148 -2.77 14.99 -10.89
C GLY A 148 -1.36 15.37 -11.34
N ASP A 149 -0.67 16.24 -10.58
CA ASP A 149 0.64 16.82 -10.90
C ASP A 149 1.80 15.80 -10.82
N TYR A 150 1.64 14.73 -10.04
CA TYR A 150 2.66 13.68 -9.87
C TYR A 150 2.45 12.56 -10.88
N SER A 151 3.26 12.52 -11.92
CA SER A 151 3.24 11.45 -12.93
C SER A 151 3.94 10.19 -12.43
N TYR A 152 3.64 9.05 -13.07
CA TYR A 152 4.40 7.81 -12.84
C TYR A 152 5.77 7.86 -13.52
N LEU A 153 6.79 7.25 -12.87
CA LEU A 153 8.18 7.36 -13.25
C LEU A 153 8.64 6.33 -14.29
N HIS A 154 7.82 5.31 -14.61
CA HIS A 154 8.22 4.18 -15.45
C HIS A 154 7.36 4.01 -16.69
N ASP A 155 7.90 3.25 -17.66
CA ASP A 155 7.25 2.95 -18.96
C ASP A 155 6.02 2.04 -18.84
N MET A 156 5.67 1.57 -17.65
CA MET A 156 4.51 0.72 -17.38
C MET A 156 3.19 1.47 -17.34
N GLY A 157 3.20 2.71 -17.65
CA GLY A 157 1.98 3.46 -17.79
C GLY A 157 2.27 4.85 -18.25
N PRO A 158 1.31 5.53 -18.94
CA PRO A 158 0.74 6.67 -18.27
C PRO A 158 -0.25 6.19 -17.22
N ARG A 159 -0.47 7.00 -16.20
CA ARG A 159 -1.55 6.84 -15.23
C ARG A 159 -2.89 6.78 -15.99
N GLN A 160 -3.71 5.75 -15.66
CA GLN A 160 -5.01 5.54 -16.31
C GLN A 160 -6.13 5.68 -15.29
N TRP A 161 -7.24 6.31 -15.70
CA TRP A 161 -8.42 6.51 -14.86
C TRP A 161 -8.90 5.22 -14.17
N GLU A 162 -8.95 4.13 -14.92
CA GLU A 162 -9.44 2.83 -14.45
C GLU A 162 -8.69 2.27 -13.24
N GLY A 163 -7.45 2.68 -13.02
CA GLY A 163 -6.62 2.30 -11.87
C GLY A 163 -6.63 3.33 -10.73
N THR A 164 -7.31 4.46 -10.87
CA THR A 164 -7.24 5.54 -9.88
C THR A 164 -8.13 5.35 -8.67
N ILE A 165 -7.79 6.04 -7.58
CA ILE A 165 -8.60 6.10 -6.35
C ILE A 165 -10.00 6.65 -6.64
N GLN A 166 -10.09 7.73 -7.41
CA GLN A 166 -11.38 8.35 -7.75
C GLN A 166 -12.28 7.38 -8.50
N CYS A 167 -11.73 6.61 -9.44
CA CYS A 167 -12.49 5.57 -10.14
C CYS A 167 -13.05 4.51 -9.18
N GLY A 168 -12.27 4.06 -8.21
CA GLY A 168 -12.74 3.14 -7.18
C GLY A 168 -13.85 3.70 -6.32
N LEU A 169 -13.76 4.96 -5.92
CA LEU A 169 -14.79 5.66 -5.15
C LEU A 169 -16.08 5.85 -5.97
N GLU A 170 -15.99 6.22 -7.25
CA GLU A 170 -17.15 6.31 -8.15
C GLU A 170 -17.88 4.98 -8.33
N GLN A 171 -17.16 3.86 -8.30
CA GLN A 171 -17.73 2.52 -8.28
C GLN A 171 -18.34 2.11 -6.94
N GLY A 172 -18.31 2.99 -5.93
CA GLY A 172 -18.85 2.74 -4.59
C GLY A 172 -18.01 1.79 -3.73
N LYS A 173 -16.74 1.55 -4.09
CA LYS A 173 -15.84 0.72 -3.30
C LYS A 173 -15.49 1.41 -1.99
N LYS A 174 -15.31 0.62 -0.91
CA LYS A 174 -14.97 1.13 0.42
C LYS A 174 -13.57 0.65 0.81
N PHE A 175 -12.66 1.60 0.95
CA PHE A 175 -11.26 1.34 1.31
C PHE A 175 -10.67 2.54 2.02
N GLY A 176 -9.59 2.33 2.78
CA GLY A 176 -8.71 3.40 3.26
C GLY A 176 -7.67 3.75 2.20
N ILE A 177 -7.00 4.88 2.38
CA ILE A 177 -6.01 5.39 1.43
C ILE A 177 -4.67 5.50 2.16
N MET A 178 -3.64 4.84 1.62
CA MET A 178 -2.30 4.90 2.17
C MET A 178 -1.27 5.45 1.18
N GLY A 179 -0.13 5.90 1.71
CA GLY A 179 1.10 6.15 0.97
C GLY A 179 2.21 5.20 1.43
N SER A 180 3.15 4.95 0.57
CA SER A 180 4.37 4.21 0.88
C SER A 180 5.60 4.92 0.33
N THR A 181 6.79 4.56 0.81
CA THR A 181 8.01 5.09 0.20
C THR A 181 8.37 4.35 -1.07
N ASP A 182 8.14 3.06 -1.12
CA ASP A 182 8.59 2.18 -2.20
C ASP A 182 10.07 2.41 -2.57
N GLN A 183 10.88 2.55 -1.52
CA GLN A 183 12.27 2.97 -1.63
C GLN A 183 13.18 1.77 -1.92
N HIS A 184 13.84 1.80 -3.08
CA HIS A 184 14.72 0.71 -3.55
C HIS A 184 16.19 0.83 -3.14
N ALA A 185 16.57 1.94 -2.48
CA ALA A 185 17.97 2.18 -2.06
C ALA A 185 18.25 1.80 -0.59
N GLY A 186 17.31 1.10 0.08
CA GLY A 186 17.48 0.64 1.46
C GLY A 186 17.25 1.70 2.54
N TYR A 187 16.54 2.77 2.23
CA TYR A 187 16.20 3.85 3.16
C TYR A 187 14.67 3.97 3.35
N PRO A 188 14.02 3.03 4.05
CA PRO A 188 12.58 3.11 4.29
C PRO A 188 12.24 4.40 5.06
N GLY A 189 11.16 5.08 4.64
CA GLY A 189 10.77 6.35 5.24
C GLY A 189 11.61 7.56 4.82
N SER A 190 12.33 7.47 3.69
CA SER A 190 13.06 8.59 3.11
C SER A 190 12.18 9.83 2.87
N TYR A 191 12.78 11.02 2.98
CA TYR A 191 12.08 12.27 2.73
C TYR A 191 11.68 12.39 1.25
N GLY A 192 10.53 13.03 1.00
CA GLY A 192 10.01 13.25 -0.34
C GLY A 192 9.24 12.06 -0.92
N ASP A 193 9.25 10.90 -0.26
CA ASP A 193 8.48 9.73 -0.64
C ASP A 193 7.21 9.60 0.23
N GLY A 194 6.22 8.81 -0.21
CA GLY A 194 4.94 8.66 0.48
C GLY A 194 5.05 7.99 1.86
N ARG A 195 4.06 8.24 2.68
CA ARG A 195 3.92 7.63 4.01
C ARG A 195 2.46 7.34 4.32
N ILE A 196 2.26 6.34 5.16
CA ILE A 196 0.97 6.08 5.79
C ILE A 196 0.94 6.73 7.17
N GLY A 197 -0.13 7.46 7.47
CA GLY A 197 -0.52 7.85 8.82
C GLY A 197 -1.60 6.93 9.35
N ILE A 198 -1.56 6.58 10.63
CA ILE A 198 -2.54 5.69 11.27
C ILE A 198 -3.08 6.35 12.52
N LEU A 199 -4.40 6.40 12.65
CA LEU A 199 -5.08 6.84 13.86
C LEU A 199 -5.33 5.63 14.76
N ALA A 200 -4.47 5.45 15.76
CA ALA A 200 -4.52 4.35 16.70
C ALA A 200 -4.46 4.85 18.15
N GLU A 201 -4.98 4.06 19.09
CA GLU A 201 -5.01 4.40 20.52
C GLU A 201 -3.60 4.37 21.16
N SER A 202 -2.72 3.53 20.65
CA SER A 202 -1.35 3.39 21.13
C SER A 202 -0.45 2.75 20.08
N LEU A 203 0.87 2.90 20.26
CA LEU A 203 1.89 2.24 19.45
C LEU A 203 2.07 0.78 19.92
N SER A 204 1.03 -0.02 19.72
CA SER A 204 1.07 -1.46 19.91
C SER A 204 0.64 -2.17 18.63
N ARG A 205 1.17 -3.37 18.41
CA ARG A 205 0.88 -4.15 17.21
C ARG A 205 -0.62 -4.37 17.01
N ASP A 206 -1.35 -4.72 18.09
CA ASP A 206 -2.79 -4.92 18.02
C ASP A 206 -3.53 -3.63 17.63
N LYS A 207 -3.19 -2.49 18.25
CA LYS A 207 -3.89 -1.22 18.00
C LYS A 207 -3.59 -0.65 16.61
N ILE A 208 -2.35 -0.78 16.14
CA ILE A 208 -1.99 -0.41 14.76
C ILE A 208 -2.70 -1.33 13.76
N TRP A 209 -2.74 -2.64 14.03
CA TRP A 209 -3.43 -3.60 13.17
C TRP A 209 -4.94 -3.35 13.09
N ASP A 210 -5.58 -3.14 14.25
CA ASP A 210 -7.02 -2.85 14.31
C ASP A 210 -7.36 -1.53 13.61
N ALA A 211 -6.55 -0.49 13.78
CA ALA A 211 -6.72 0.78 13.09
C ALA A 211 -6.61 0.61 11.56
N MET A 212 -5.61 -0.12 11.08
CA MET A 212 -5.47 -0.46 9.65
C MET A 212 -6.69 -1.24 9.14
N LYS A 213 -7.13 -2.27 9.86
CA LYS A 213 -8.31 -3.07 9.52
C LYS A 213 -9.58 -2.22 9.41
N ASN A 214 -9.74 -1.24 10.28
CA ASN A 214 -10.86 -0.31 10.29
C ASN A 214 -10.68 0.88 9.32
N ARG A 215 -9.62 0.89 8.51
CA ARG A 215 -9.33 1.96 7.54
C ARG A 215 -9.05 3.33 8.17
N HIS A 216 -8.65 3.35 9.44
CA HIS A 216 -8.22 4.58 10.14
C HIS A 216 -6.82 4.99 9.68
N VAL A 217 -6.68 5.18 8.38
CA VAL A 217 -5.41 5.46 7.69
C VAL A 217 -5.54 6.71 6.83
N CYS A 218 -4.40 7.37 6.61
CA CYS A 218 -4.28 8.48 5.67
C CYS A 218 -2.96 8.38 4.89
N CYS A 219 -2.91 9.06 3.76
CA CYS A 219 -1.74 9.17 2.90
C CYS A 219 -1.09 10.54 3.05
N ALA A 220 0.24 10.57 3.12
CA ALA A 220 1.03 11.78 2.94
C ALA A 220 2.01 11.59 1.78
N THR A 221 2.18 12.63 0.96
CA THR A 221 2.95 12.59 -0.29
C THR A 221 4.37 13.11 -0.15
N GLY A 222 4.97 12.99 1.02
CA GLY A 222 6.38 13.34 1.25
C GLY A 222 6.62 14.27 2.41
N ASP A 223 5.79 15.26 2.64
CA ASP A 223 5.89 16.08 3.85
C ASP A 223 5.13 15.44 5.01
N LYS A 224 5.50 15.83 6.24
CA LYS A 224 4.76 15.41 7.43
C LYS A 224 3.52 16.27 7.56
N ILE A 225 2.36 15.73 7.19
CA ILE A 225 1.07 16.37 7.29
C ILE A 225 0.22 15.57 8.27
N ASN A 226 -0.24 16.22 9.34
CA ASN A 226 -1.21 15.65 10.28
C ASN A 226 -2.61 16.11 9.88
N ILE A 227 -3.54 15.17 9.74
CA ILE A 227 -4.92 15.44 9.34
C ILE A 227 -5.85 14.84 10.39
N ASP A 228 -6.62 15.70 11.08
CA ASP A 228 -7.78 15.29 11.88
C ASP A 228 -9.04 15.65 11.09
N PHE A 229 -9.55 14.67 10.38
CA PHE A 229 -10.81 14.77 9.62
C PHE A 229 -11.89 13.95 10.32
N ARG A 230 -13.05 14.56 10.50
CA ARG A 230 -14.22 13.86 11.07
C ARG A 230 -15.48 14.22 10.31
N LEU A 231 -16.31 13.21 10.08
CA LEU A 231 -17.68 13.39 9.60
C LEU A 231 -18.65 13.09 10.74
N ASN A 232 -19.33 14.11 11.25
CA ASN A 232 -19.99 14.12 12.56
C ASN A 232 -18.94 13.85 13.67
N ASP A 233 -18.94 12.69 14.30
CA ASP A 233 -17.91 12.31 15.26
C ASP A 233 -17.12 11.08 14.80
N ALA A 234 -17.33 10.64 13.55
CA ALA A 234 -16.71 9.47 12.97
C ALA A 234 -15.36 9.81 12.30
N PHE A 235 -14.43 8.88 12.36
CA PHE A 235 -13.09 8.97 11.76
C PHE A 235 -13.08 8.51 10.30
N PRO A 236 -12.00 8.81 9.54
CA PRO A 236 -11.78 8.21 8.23
C PRO A 236 -11.87 6.68 8.30
N GLY A 237 -12.59 6.09 7.36
CA GLY A 237 -12.84 4.64 7.35
C GLY A 237 -14.17 4.21 7.97
N ASP A 238 -14.75 5.00 8.85
CA ASP A 238 -16.06 4.72 9.44
C ASP A 238 -17.20 4.92 8.43
N VAL A 239 -18.31 4.24 8.67
CA VAL A 239 -19.53 4.38 7.88
C VAL A 239 -20.58 5.17 8.66
N VAL A 240 -20.85 6.37 8.21
CA VAL A 240 -21.85 7.26 8.81
C VAL A 240 -23.20 7.12 8.09
N ARG A 241 -24.26 6.93 8.85
CA ARG A 241 -25.64 6.94 8.35
C ARG A 241 -26.40 8.14 8.91
N GLY A 242 -27.10 8.86 8.05
CA GLY A 242 -27.89 10.03 8.45
C GLY A 242 -27.96 11.09 7.36
N ASN A 243 -28.85 12.07 7.56
CA ASN A 243 -29.09 13.14 6.60
C ASN A 243 -28.27 14.42 6.92
N SER A 244 -27.72 14.51 8.13
CA SER A 244 -26.87 15.62 8.54
C SER A 244 -25.39 15.21 8.44
N ARG A 245 -24.59 16.12 7.86
CA ARG A 245 -23.14 15.93 7.68
C ARG A 245 -22.43 17.19 8.18
N ARG A 246 -21.83 17.09 9.34
CA ARG A 246 -20.91 18.10 9.88
C ARG A 246 -19.50 17.62 9.67
N ILE A 247 -18.71 18.38 8.91
CA ILE A 247 -17.30 18.12 8.70
C ILE A 247 -16.50 18.93 9.71
N TYR A 248 -15.59 18.27 10.41
CA TYR A 248 -14.50 18.87 11.16
C TYR A 248 -13.19 18.53 10.48
N LEU A 249 -12.33 19.53 10.31
CA LEU A 249 -11.04 19.36 9.69
C LEU A 249 -10.01 20.24 10.40
N ASN A 250 -8.94 19.63 10.86
CA ASN A 250 -7.72 20.29 11.29
C ASN A 250 -6.52 19.71 10.54
N VAL A 251 -5.70 20.56 9.92
CA VAL A 251 -4.54 20.14 9.13
C VAL A 251 -3.32 20.91 9.63
N GLU A 252 -2.28 20.17 9.96
CA GLU A 252 -0.98 20.72 10.36
C GLU A 252 0.08 20.21 9.39
N GLY A 253 0.67 21.12 8.60
CA GLY A 253 1.75 20.85 7.66
C GLY A 253 3.13 21.19 8.24
N GLY A 254 4.17 20.63 7.65
CA GLY A 254 5.56 21.01 7.92
C GLY A 254 5.94 22.39 7.36
N SER A 255 5.13 22.93 6.44
CA SER A 255 5.27 24.26 5.81
C SER A 255 3.90 24.91 5.64
N CYS A 256 3.84 26.06 4.95
CA CYS A 256 2.58 26.74 4.63
C CYS A 256 1.65 25.85 3.81
N ILE A 257 0.38 25.87 4.14
CA ILE A 257 -0.68 25.19 3.40
C ILE A 257 -1.29 26.19 2.42
N ASP A 258 -1.25 25.89 1.13
CA ASP A 258 -1.80 26.77 0.09
C ASP A 258 -3.32 26.66 0.02
N TYR A 259 -3.85 25.44 0.01
CA TYR A 259 -5.29 25.18 -0.03
C TYR A 259 -5.64 23.81 0.56
N ILE A 260 -6.92 23.64 0.87
CA ILE A 260 -7.50 22.38 1.32
C ILE A 260 -8.79 22.17 0.54
N ASP A 261 -8.91 21.04 -0.14
CA ASP A 261 -10.11 20.65 -0.86
C ASP A 261 -10.84 19.50 -0.14
N ILE A 262 -12.16 19.57 -0.13
CA ILE A 262 -13.02 18.47 0.30
C ILE A 262 -13.64 17.85 -0.96
N VAL A 263 -13.12 16.70 -1.34
CA VAL A 263 -13.60 15.95 -2.51
C VAL A 263 -14.78 15.07 -2.11
N LYS A 264 -15.85 15.08 -2.95
CA LYS A 264 -17.06 14.29 -2.73
C LYS A 264 -17.33 13.41 -3.95
#